data_cd148df1339eb012f957e488086f9123
#
_entry.id   cd148df1339eb012f957e488086f9123
#
_cell.length_a   1.000
_cell.length_b   1.000
_cell.length_c   1.000
_cell.angle_alpha   90.00
_cell.angle_beta   90.00
_cell.angle_gamma   90.00
#
_symmetry.space_group_name_H-M   'P 1'
#
loop_
_entity.id
_entity.type
_entity.pdbx_description
1 polymer ?
#
loop_
_entity_poly.entity_id
_entity_poly.type
_entity_poly.pdbx_seq_one_letter_code
_entity_poly.pdbx_strand_id
1 'polypeptide(L)'
;MAHILLLTPQLPYPPQQGTSLRNFHLLRALAHRHTVTLLSFAESDRAADTARLAELARVLPPVAVPDRTTGQRLRVLLTSRMPDMARRLHSEAFAAALAEALRSEAFDAVQIEGIELAWTIPLIRVTSSSTRIVLDCHNAETELQRRALRRDLRRPGRWPAAIYSAAQVGRLARFEREALRTADAVITVSEIDRRQLMALADPAQPMTVIPNVVAVADYHWEGDVPDEARFDLVFTGKMDYRPNIDGVLWFAGEIWPLVRRARPATTWAIVGQRPHARLMSLGNEPGITLTGRVAQVQPYLAGAGVYILPLRIGSGTRLKLIESMAAGCAVVSTTLGAEGFALENGREVILADTPEAFAAAVLALLDDPARRLALGERARAFAAQYDWRRVGPLLDGVYDGLLAGR
;
A
#
# COMPACT_ATOMS: atom_id res chain seq x y z
N MET A 1 -20.17 -20.28 5.17
CA MET A 1 -18.71 -20.50 5.02
C MET A 1 -18.46 -20.76 3.54
N ALA A 2 -17.60 -19.98 2.90
CA ALA A 2 -17.31 -20.08 1.47
C ALA A 2 -15.90 -20.63 1.24
N HIS A 3 -15.65 -21.24 0.07
CA HIS A 3 -14.32 -21.59 -0.39
C HIS A 3 -13.83 -20.53 -1.38
N ILE A 4 -12.80 -19.78 -1.00
CA ILE A 4 -12.30 -18.62 -1.72
C ILE A 4 -10.89 -18.92 -2.28
N LEU A 5 -10.69 -18.70 -3.58
CA LEU A 5 -9.36 -18.66 -4.19
C LEU A 5 -8.86 -17.22 -4.21
N LEU A 6 -7.81 -16.94 -3.42
CA LEU A 6 -7.19 -15.62 -3.34
C LEU A 6 -5.98 -15.55 -4.28
N LEU A 7 -6.01 -14.59 -5.23
CA LEU A 7 -4.92 -14.34 -6.18
C LEU A 7 -4.16 -13.08 -5.75
N THR A 8 -2.85 -13.20 -5.51
CA THR A 8 -2.03 -12.06 -5.07
C THR A 8 -0.82 -11.82 -5.97
N PRO A 9 -0.42 -10.54 -6.21
CA PRO A 9 0.70 -10.19 -7.08
C PRO A 9 2.07 -10.48 -6.47
N GLN A 10 2.10 -10.79 -5.19
CA GLN A 10 3.27 -11.20 -4.41
C GLN A 10 2.82 -11.94 -3.16
N LEU A 11 3.69 -12.76 -2.57
CA LEU A 11 3.37 -13.40 -1.29
C LEU A 11 2.96 -12.35 -0.25
N PRO A 12 1.83 -12.54 0.45
CA PRO A 12 1.38 -11.62 1.48
C PRO A 12 2.33 -11.53 2.70
N TYR A 13 3.09 -12.58 2.98
CA TYR A 13 4.04 -12.62 4.09
C TYR A 13 5.49 -12.57 3.58
N PRO A 14 6.43 -11.85 4.27
CA PRO A 14 6.20 -10.96 5.42
C PRO A 14 5.49 -9.65 5.01
N PRO A 15 4.62 -9.10 5.87
CA PRO A 15 3.84 -7.89 5.58
C PRO A 15 4.68 -6.61 5.75
N GLN A 16 5.66 -6.41 4.87
CA GLN A 16 6.63 -5.31 4.93
C GLN A 16 6.40 -4.19 3.91
N GLN A 17 5.44 -4.34 3.00
CA GLN A 17 5.09 -3.37 1.96
C GLN A 17 3.58 -3.16 1.95
N GLY A 18 3.13 -2.00 1.44
CA GLY A 18 1.72 -1.66 1.46
C GLY A 18 0.80 -2.75 0.90
N THR A 19 1.13 -3.31 -0.27
CA THR A 19 0.36 -4.39 -0.89
C THR A 19 0.43 -5.70 -0.07
N SER A 20 1.63 -6.13 0.37
CA SER A 20 1.75 -7.36 1.17
C SER A 20 1.08 -7.20 2.54
N LEU A 21 1.14 -6.01 3.14
CA LEU A 21 0.48 -5.71 4.41
C LEU A 21 -1.05 -5.84 4.27
N ARG A 22 -1.64 -5.16 3.25
CA ARG A 22 -3.07 -5.28 2.96
C ARG A 22 -3.48 -6.74 2.74
N ASN A 23 -2.82 -7.42 1.80
CA ASN A 23 -3.17 -8.77 1.40
C ASN A 23 -3.01 -9.77 2.55
N PHE A 24 -2.03 -9.58 3.44
CA PHE A 24 -1.87 -10.43 4.63
C PHE A 24 -3.03 -10.26 5.61
N HIS A 25 -3.42 -9.02 5.90
CA HIS A 25 -4.51 -8.77 6.84
C HIS A 25 -5.89 -9.13 6.25
N LEU A 26 -6.10 -8.96 4.94
CA LEU A 26 -7.30 -9.45 4.27
C LEU A 26 -7.36 -10.97 4.25
N LEU A 27 -6.24 -11.66 3.95
CA LEU A 27 -6.15 -13.12 4.06
C LEU A 27 -6.51 -13.59 5.48
N ARG A 28 -5.97 -12.93 6.51
CA ARG A 28 -6.26 -13.23 7.91
C ARG A 28 -7.74 -13.03 8.25
N ALA A 29 -8.36 -11.97 7.75
CA ALA A 29 -9.78 -11.69 7.92
C ALA A 29 -10.65 -12.76 7.23
N LEU A 30 -10.33 -13.11 5.98
CA LEU A 30 -11.03 -14.15 5.23
C LEU A 30 -10.93 -15.52 5.90
N ALA A 31 -9.72 -15.90 6.34
CA ALA A 31 -9.45 -17.18 6.99
C ALA A 31 -10.20 -17.36 8.32
N HIS A 32 -10.65 -16.28 8.94
CA HIS A 32 -11.44 -16.35 10.18
C HIS A 32 -12.82 -17.00 9.95
N ARG A 33 -13.42 -16.81 8.75
CA ARG A 33 -14.80 -17.25 8.46
C ARG A 33 -14.91 -18.19 7.26
N HIS A 34 -13.93 -18.17 6.38
CA HIS A 34 -13.95 -18.88 5.10
C HIS A 34 -12.79 -19.84 4.97
N THR A 35 -12.90 -20.83 4.09
CA THR A 35 -11.76 -21.63 3.64
C THR A 35 -11.06 -20.88 2.53
N VAL A 36 -9.74 -20.65 2.65
CA VAL A 36 -8.98 -19.88 1.67
C VAL A 36 -7.90 -20.75 1.05
N THR A 37 -7.84 -20.73 -0.29
CA THR A 37 -6.71 -21.23 -1.07
C THR A 37 -5.99 -20.03 -1.67
N LEU A 38 -4.67 -19.95 -1.52
CA LEU A 38 -3.83 -18.84 -1.99
C LEU A 38 -3.01 -19.27 -3.21
N LEU A 39 -3.13 -18.52 -4.32
CA LEU A 39 -2.22 -18.58 -5.46
C LEU A 39 -1.52 -17.23 -5.61
N SER A 40 -0.19 -17.22 -5.59
CA SER A 40 0.60 -16.00 -5.55
C SER A 40 1.81 -16.07 -6.48
N PHE A 41 2.25 -14.89 -6.95
CA PHE A 41 3.63 -14.74 -7.42
C PHE A 41 4.60 -14.69 -6.24
N ALA A 42 5.85 -15.16 -6.47
CA ALA A 42 6.96 -15.01 -5.52
C ALA A 42 8.26 -14.66 -6.25
N GLU A 43 9.08 -13.84 -5.63
CA GLU A 43 10.52 -13.77 -5.93
C GLU A 43 11.15 -15.06 -5.41
N SER A 44 12.22 -15.55 -6.04
CA SER A 44 12.85 -16.85 -5.76
C SER A 44 13.12 -17.12 -4.27
N ASP A 45 12.94 -18.37 -3.87
CA ASP A 45 13.25 -18.99 -2.57
C ASP A 45 12.61 -18.34 -1.32
N ARG A 46 11.30 -18.60 -1.13
CA ARG A 46 10.52 -18.15 0.02
C ARG A 46 9.77 -19.29 0.74
N ALA A 47 10.39 -20.44 0.89
CA ALA A 47 9.77 -21.58 1.56
C ALA A 47 9.32 -21.28 3.01
N ALA A 48 10.11 -20.49 3.77
CA ALA A 48 9.74 -20.06 5.12
C ALA A 48 8.51 -19.14 5.15
N ASP A 49 8.36 -18.26 4.14
CA ASP A 49 7.23 -17.37 4.02
C ASP A 49 5.93 -18.14 3.72
N THR A 50 5.99 -19.18 2.89
CA THR A 50 4.84 -20.05 2.60
C THR A 50 4.41 -20.89 3.80
N ALA A 51 5.34 -21.36 4.64
CA ALA A 51 5.03 -22.08 5.87
C ALA A 51 4.18 -21.24 6.83
N ARG A 52 4.51 -19.95 6.99
CA ARG A 52 3.72 -19.05 7.83
C ARG A 52 2.32 -18.76 7.25
N LEU A 53 2.20 -18.69 5.93
CA LEU A 53 0.90 -18.52 5.27
C LEU A 53 0.03 -19.77 5.34
N ALA A 54 0.65 -20.97 5.41
CA ALA A 54 -0.07 -22.23 5.53
C ALA A 54 -0.85 -22.40 6.86
N GLU A 55 -0.53 -21.58 7.87
CA GLU A 55 -1.34 -21.50 9.10
C GLU A 55 -2.71 -20.83 8.88
N LEU A 56 -2.86 -20.04 7.82
CA LEU A 56 -4.06 -19.27 7.50
C LEU A 56 -4.81 -19.80 6.29
N ALA A 57 -4.11 -20.37 5.31
CA ALA A 57 -4.69 -20.78 4.04
C ALA A 57 -3.95 -21.97 3.45
N ARG A 58 -4.62 -22.72 2.58
CA ARG A 58 -3.92 -23.66 1.71
C ARG A 58 -3.12 -22.89 0.66
N VAL A 59 -1.80 -22.95 0.73
CA VAL A 59 -0.91 -22.25 -0.18
C VAL A 59 -0.55 -23.15 -1.37
N LEU A 60 -0.95 -22.74 -2.58
CA LEU A 60 -0.51 -23.41 -3.81
C LEU A 60 0.96 -23.05 -4.09
N PRO A 61 1.69 -23.89 -4.84
CA PRO A 61 3.07 -23.58 -5.22
C PRO A 61 3.14 -22.18 -5.85
N PRO A 62 3.93 -21.24 -5.27
CA PRO A 62 4.00 -19.89 -5.79
C PRO A 62 4.67 -19.86 -7.16
N VAL A 63 4.21 -18.96 -8.02
CA VAL A 63 4.72 -18.82 -9.39
C VAL A 63 5.80 -17.75 -9.43
N ALA A 64 6.91 -18.00 -10.14
CA ALA A 64 7.97 -17.02 -10.30
C ALA A 64 7.47 -15.76 -11.05
N VAL A 65 7.90 -14.58 -10.59
CA VAL A 65 7.61 -13.33 -11.28
C VAL A 65 8.31 -13.35 -12.65
N PRO A 66 7.61 -13.04 -13.76
CA PRO A 66 8.21 -13.05 -15.08
C PRO A 66 9.34 -12.01 -15.22
N ASP A 67 10.53 -12.46 -15.65
CA ASP A 67 11.60 -11.56 -16.02
C ASP A 67 11.31 -10.86 -17.35
N ARG A 68 11.57 -9.55 -17.41
CA ARG A 68 11.34 -8.75 -18.62
C ARG A 68 12.53 -7.86 -18.93
N THR A 69 13.11 -8.06 -20.11
CA THR A 69 14.17 -7.17 -20.61
C THR A 69 13.62 -5.82 -21.06
N THR A 70 14.47 -4.79 -21.12
CA THR A 70 14.10 -3.45 -21.60
C THR A 70 13.60 -3.50 -23.06
N GLY A 71 14.19 -4.34 -23.91
CA GLY A 71 13.76 -4.52 -25.28
C GLY A 71 12.35 -5.13 -25.40
N GLN A 72 12.01 -6.11 -24.53
CA GLN A 72 10.67 -6.66 -24.46
C GLN A 72 9.64 -5.61 -24.01
N ARG A 73 9.99 -4.74 -23.07
CA ARG A 73 9.12 -3.63 -22.62
C ARG A 73 8.80 -2.68 -23.77
N LEU A 74 9.81 -2.30 -24.56
CA LEU A 74 9.64 -1.40 -25.70
C LEU A 74 8.81 -2.05 -26.81
N ARG A 75 9.06 -3.33 -27.15
CA ARG A 75 8.26 -4.08 -28.11
C ARG A 75 6.79 -4.16 -27.69
N VAL A 76 6.52 -4.52 -26.45
CA VAL A 76 5.16 -4.61 -25.90
C VAL A 76 4.45 -3.27 -25.92
N LEU A 77 5.16 -2.15 -25.70
CA LEU A 77 4.59 -0.81 -25.83
C LEU A 77 4.00 -0.56 -27.22
N LEU A 78 4.63 -1.07 -28.26
CA LEU A 78 4.20 -0.87 -29.65
C LEU A 78 3.12 -1.88 -30.08
N THR A 79 3.15 -3.11 -29.57
CA THR A 79 2.35 -4.23 -30.09
C THR A 79 1.18 -4.65 -29.21
N SER A 80 1.18 -4.32 -27.91
CA SER A 80 0.15 -4.77 -26.97
C SER A 80 -0.91 -3.68 -26.71
N ARG A 81 -2.17 -4.11 -26.65
CA ARG A 81 -3.29 -3.29 -26.14
C ARG A 81 -3.41 -3.32 -24.62
N MET A 82 -2.79 -4.32 -23.97
CA MET A 82 -2.76 -4.46 -22.50
C MET A 82 -1.83 -3.41 -21.89
N PRO A 83 -2.21 -2.76 -20.77
CA PRO A 83 -1.33 -1.81 -20.09
C PRO A 83 -0.10 -2.50 -19.52
N ASP A 84 1.02 -1.78 -19.40
CA ASP A 84 2.29 -2.35 -18.91
C ASP A 84 2.17 -2.92 -17.48
N MET A 85 1.31 -2.32 -16.65
CA MET A 85 1.02 -2.79 -15.30
C MET A 85 0.49 -4.24 -15.28
N ALA A 86 -0.53 -4.55 -16.06
CA ALA A 86 -1.07 -5.92 -16.17
C ALA A 86 -0.09 -6.85 -16.90
N ARG A 87 0.61 -6.34 -17.93
CA ARG A 87 1.57 -7.13 -18.71
C ARG A 87 2.79 -7.56 -17.87
N ARG A 88 3.14 -6.80 -16.84
CA ARG A 88 4.24 -7.12 -15.94
C ARG A 88 4.06 -8.47 -15.24
N LEU A 89 2.84 -8.82 -14.87
CA LEU A 89 2.49 -10.08 -14.19
C LEU A 89 1.73 -11.05 -15.09
N HIS A 90 1.67 -10.82 -16.41
CA HIS A 90 1.07 -11.78 -17.32
C HIS A 90 2.02 -12.96 -17.51
N SER A 91 1.61 -14.17 -17.06
CA SER A 91 2.40 -15.38 -17.00
C SER A 91 1.58 -16.59 -17.43
N GLU A 92 2.10 -17.37 -18.38
CA GLU A 92 1.47 -18.64 -18.78
C GLU A 92 1.50 -19.68 -17.65
N ALA A 93 2.58 -19.69 -16.86
CA ALA A 93 2.68 -20.57 -15.69
C ALA A 93 1.62 -20.24 -14.63
N PHE A 94 1.36 -18.94 -14.38
CA PHE A 94 0.29 -18.53 -13.46
C PHE A 94 -1.09 -18.86 -14.02
N ALA A 95 -1.31 -18.68 -15.32
CA ALA A 95 -2.55 -19.07 -15.99
C ALA A 95 -2.80 -20.58 -15.90
N ALA A 96 -1.75 -21.40 -16.11
CA ALA A 96 -1.85 -22.85 -15.99
C ALA A 96 -2.17 -23.29 -14.55
N ALA A 97 -1.47 -22.73 -13.55
CA ALA A 97 -1.72 -23.03 -12.14
C ALA A 97 -3.16 -22.62 -11.71
N LEU A 98 -3.63 -21.44 -12.15
CA LEU A 98 -4.99 -20.99 -11.90
C LEU A 98 -6.04 -21.91 -12.55
N ALA A 99 -5.85 -22.26 -13.82
CA ALA A 99 -6.77 -23.16 -14.53
C ALA A 99 -6.80 -24.56 -13.90
N GLU A 100 -5.68 -25.06 -13.42
CA GLU A 100 -5.61 -26.34 -12.72
C GLU A 100 -6.34 -26.27 -11.37
N ALA A 101 -6.14 -25.23 -10.58
CA ALA A 101 -6.86 -25.04 -9.33
C ALA A 101 -8.38 -24.99 -9.54
N LEU A 102 -8.84 -24.25 -10.56
CA LEU A 102 -10.27 -24.11 -10.87
C LEU A 102 -10.90 -25.40 -11.42
N ARG A 103 -10.11 -26.32 -12.01
CA ARG A 103 -10.60 -27.63 -12.46
C ARG A 103 -10.59 -28.68 -11.36
N SER A 104 -9.59 -28.62 -10.48
CA SER A 104 -9.42 -29.62 -9.41
C SER A 104 -10.37 -29.41 -8.23
N GLU A 105 -10.83 -28.18 -8.01
CA GLU A 105 -11.67 -27.82 -6.86
C GLU A 105 -12.75 -26.80 -7.24
N ALA A 106 -13.89 -26.91 -6.55
CA ALA A 106 -14.96 -25.92 -6.67
C ALA A 106 -14.70 -24.74 -5.71
N PHE A 107 -14.63 -23.53 -6.25
CA PHE A 107 -14.54 -22.30 -5.48
C PHE A 107 -15.85 -21.51 -5.59
N ASP A 108 -16.33 -20.99 -4.46
CA ASP A 108 -17.47 -20.08 -4.44
C ASP A 108 -17.11 -18.74 -5.06
N ALA A 109 -15.89 -18.26 -4.79
CA ALA A 109 -15.37 -17.02 -5.35
C ALA A 109 -13.87 -17.05 -5.60
N VAL A 110 -13.43 -16.24 -6.58
CA VAL A 110 -12.03 -15.86 -6.77
C VAL A 110 -11.89 -14.38 -6.39
N GLN A 111 -11.08 -14.07 -5.41
CA GLN A 111 -10.68 -12.70 -5.09
C GLN A 111 -9.36 -12.36 -5.77
N ILE A 112 -9.34 -11.27 -6.52
CA ILE A 112 -8.19 -10.79 -7.30
C ILE A 112 -7.65 -9.54 -6.62
N GLU A 113 -6.43 -9.61 -6.10
CA GLU A 113 -5.74 -8.52 -5.41
C GLU A 113 -4.96 -7.66 -6.40
N GLY A 114 -5.52 -6.49 -6.70
CA GLY A 114 -4.93 -5.52 -7.61
C GLY A 114 -5.31 -5.70 -9.07
N ILE A 115 -5.43 -4.56 -9.76
CA ILE A 115 -5.79 -4.50 -11.19
C ILE A 115 -4.76 -5.19 -12.08
N GLU A 116 -3.51 -5.32 -11.64
CA GLU A 116 -2.45 -6.02 -12.36
C GLU A 116 -2.71 -7.51 -12.60
N LEU A 117 -3.59 -8.13 -11.81
CA LEU A 117 -4.02 -9.53 -11.98
C LEU A 117 -5.37 -9.66 -12.69
N ALA A 118 -6.05 -8.57 -13.01
CA ALA A 118 -7.36 -8.62 -13.67
C ALA A 118 -7.34 -9.25 -15.08
N TRP A 119 -6.16 -9.45 -15.68
CA TRP A 119 -6.01 -10.24 -16.91
C TRP A 119 -6.43 -11.70 -16.74
N THR A 120 -6.56 -12.21 -15.51
CA THR A 120 -7.03 -13.56 -15.20
C THR A 120 -8.54 -13.71 -15.32
N ILE A 121 -9.32 -12.62 -15.30
CA ILE A 121 -10.80 -12.62 -15.33
C ILE A 121 -11.35 -13.45 -16.51
N PRO A 122 -10.92 -13.27 -17.76
CA PRO A 122 -11.42 -14.08 -18.87
C PRO A 122 -11.15 -15.57 -18.69
N LEU A 123 -9.99 -15.94 -18.16
CA LEU A 123 -9.64 -17.33 -17.88
C LEU A 123 -10.57 -17.94 -16.83
N ILE A 124 -10.84 -17.22 -15.74
CA ILE A 124 -11.77 -17.67 -14.68
C ILE A 124 -13.14 -17.93 -15.27
N ARG A 125 -13.67 -16.99 -16.06
CA ARG A 125 -15.01 -17.09 -16.67
C ARG A 125 -15.14 -18.30 -17.62
N VAL A 126 -14.08 -18.60 -18.38
CA VAL A 126 -14.08 -19.75 -19.31
C VAL A 126 -13.90 -21.08 -18.55
N THR A 127 -13.07 -21.11 -17.51
CA THR A 127 -12.76 -22.34 -16.77
C THR A 127 -13.85 -22.71 -15.76
N SER A 128 -14.45 -21.71 -15.08
CA SER A 128 -15.50 -21.90 -14.08
C SER A 128 -16.51 -20.74 -14.13
N SER A 129 -17.55 -20.91 -14.93
CA SER A 129 -18.59 -19.88 -15.15
C SER A 129 -19.46 -19.59 -13.93
N SER A 130 -19.54 -20.52 -12.98
CA SER A 130 -20.33 -20.38 -11.74
C SER A 130 -19.57 -19.68 -10.61
N THR A 131 -18.22 -19.61 -10.69
CA THR A 131 -17.39 -18.97 -9.67
C THR A 131 -17.54 -17.46 -9.73
N ARG A 132 -17.82 -16.83 -8.60
CA ARG A 132 -17.92 -15.38 -8.48
C ARG A 132 -16.54 -14.71 -8.48
N ILE A 133 -16.46 -13.52 -9.04
CA ILE A 133 -15.20 -12.76 -9.11
C ILE A 133 -15.33 -11.50 -8.26
N VAL A 134 -14.45 -11.38 -7.27
CA VAL A 134 -14.27 -10.18 -6.45
C VAL A 134 -12.96 -9.51 -6.87
N LEU A 135 -13.02 -8.25 -7.31
CA LEU A 135 -11.84 -7.47 -7.68
C LEU A 135 -11.53 -6.46 -6.58
N ASP A 136 -10.39 -6.59 -5.91
CA ASP A 136 -9.90 -5.60 -4.96
C ASP A 136 -8.99 -4.59 -5.65
N CYS A 137 -9.46 -3.35 -5.76
CA CYS A 137 -8.74 -2.23 -6.36
C CYS A 137 -7.97 -1.47 -5.27
N HIS A 138 -6.65 -1.63 -5.23
CA HIS A 138 -5.78 -0.95 -4.26
C HIS A 138 -5.67 0.56 -4.49
N ASN A 139 -6.02 1.04 -5.68
CA ASN A 139 -6.09 2.45 -6.07
C ASN A 139 -6.99 2.60 -7.30
N ALA A 140 -7.42 3.82 -7.60
CA ALA A 140 -7.92 4.20 -8.92
C ALA A 140 -6.72 4.45 -9.85
N GLU A 141 -6.16 3.36 -10.42
CA GLU A 141 -4.86 3.40 -11.11
C GLU A 141 -4.85 4.32 -12.35
N THR A 142 -5.94 4.39 -13.08
CA THR A 142 -6.09 5.32 -14.22
C THR A 142 -5.94 6.77 -13.77
N GLU A 143 -6.56 7.16 -12.66
CA GLU A 143 -6.47 8.53 -12.16
C GLU A 143 -5.07 8.82 -11.59
N LEU A 144 -4.45 7.84 -10.95
CA LEU A 144 -3.07 7.91 -10.49
C LEU A 144 -2.10 8.22 -11.65
N GLN A 145 -2.24 7.49 -12.75
CA GLN A 145 -1.45 7.70 -13.97
C GLN A 145 -1.76 9.05 -14.64
N ARG A 146 -3.03 9.49 -14.63
CA ARG A 146 -3.41 10.83 -15.13
C ARG A 146 -2.77 11.94 -14.31
N ARG A 147 -2.74 11.85 -12.98
CA ARG A 147 -2.08 12.82 -12.10
C ARG A 147 -0.56 12.85 -12.37
N ALA A 148 0.06 11.69 -12.55
CA ALA A 148 1.48 11.59 -12.91
C ALA A 148 1.75 12.25 -14.28
N LEU A 149 0.94 11.97 -15.29
CA LEU A 149 1.03 12.57 -16.63
C LEU A 149 0.90 14.10 -16.58
N ARG A 150 -0.13 14.64 -15.91
CA ARG A 150 -0.34 16.10 -15.78
C ARG A 150 0.87 16.80 -15.17
N ARG A 151 1.53 16.16 -14.20
CA ARG A 151 2.73 16.69 -13.55
C ARG A 151 3.95 16.64 -14.48
N ASP A 152 4.14 15.54 -15.22
CA ASP A 152 5.29 15.38 -16.12
C ASP A 152 5.18 16.32 -17.34
N LEU A 153 3.96 16.62 -17.82
CA LEU A 153 3.70 17.63 -18.86
C LEU A 153 4.14 19.06 -18.46
N ARG A 154 4.10 19.38 -17.17
CA ARG A 154 4.55 20.69 -16.65
C ARG A 154 6.08 20.83 -16.59
N ARG A 155 6.85 19.78 -16.92
CA ARG A 155 8.32 19.76 -16.88
C ARG A 155 8.89 19.40 -18.25
N PRO A 156 9.42 20.38 -19.03
CA PRO A 156 9.89 20.13 -20.40
C PRO A 156 10.86 18.95 -20.55
N GLY A 157 11.79 18.79 -19.63
CA GLY A 157 12.74 17.67 -19.63
C GLY A 157 12.13 16.27 -19.42
N ARG A 158 10.78 16.18 -19.18
CA ARG A 158 10.06 14.92 -18.99
C ARG A 158 9.06 14.59 -20.10
N TRP A 159 9.03 15.33 -21.17
CA TRP A 159 8.11 15.09 -22.29
C TRP A 159 8.17 13.67 -22.89
N PRO A 160 9.35 13.02 -23.06
CA PRO A 160 9.38 11.62 -23.52
C PRO A 160 8.64 10.67 -22.56
N ALA A 161 8.80 10.89 -21.25
CA ALA A 161 8.07 10.12 -20.23
C ALA A 161 6.57 10.45 -20.24
N ALA A 162 6.19 11.70 -20.51
CA ALA A 162 4.80 12.13 -20.64
C ALA A 162 4.09 11.46 -21.83
N ILE A 163 4.76 11.36 -22.99
CA ILE A 163 4.22 10.66 -24.18
C ILE A 163 3.97 9.18 -23.86
N TYR A 164 4.94 8.52 -23.24
CA TYR A 164 4.76 7.14 -22.76
C TYR A 164 3.56 7.01 -21.82
N SER A 165 3.49 7.88 -20.81
CA SER A 165 2.40 7.90 -19.83
C SER A 165 1.04 8.15 -20.49
N ALA A 166 0.94 9.04 -21.47
CA ALA A 166 -0.30 9.30 -22.19
C ALA A 166 -0.83 8.07 -22.93
N ALA A 167 0.05 7.32 -23.62
CA ALA A 167 -0.32 6.07 -24.27
C ALA A 167 -0.78 5.01 -23.26
N GLN A 168 -0.14 4.92 -22.09
CA GLN A 168 -0.49 3.98 -21.05
C GLN A 168 -1.82 4.33 -20.36
N VAL A 169 -2.12 5.62 -20.12
CA VAL A 169 -3.38 6.06 -19.50
C VAL A 169 -4.60 5.55 -20.28
N GLY A 170 -4.60 5.68 -21.60
CA GLY A 170 -5.73 5.21 -22.43
C GLY A 170 -5.93 3.69 -22.39
N ARG A 171 -4.81 2.93 -22.39
CA ARG A 171 -4.84 1.47 -22.30
C ARG A 171 -5.31 1.01 -20.91
N LEU A 172 -4.77 1.63 -19.87
CA LEU A 172 -5.12 1.34 -18.48
C LEU A 172 -6.60 1.67 -18.22
N ALA A 173 -7.10 2.81 -18.69
CA ALA A 173 -8.50 3.19 -18.52
C ALA A 173 -9.47 2.19 -19.17
N ARG A 174 -9.10 1.63 -20.33
CA ARG A 174 -9.90 0.61 -21.00
C ARG A 174 -9.87 -0.70 -20.20
N PHE A 175 -8.69 -1.13 -19.79
CA PHE A 175 -8.47 -2.36 -19.06
C PHE A 175 -9.15 -2.34 -17.69
N GLU A 176 -8.98 -1.26 -16.93
CA GLU A 176 -9.60 -1.06 -15.61
C GLU A 176 -11.12 -1.01 -15.73
N ARG A 177 -11.68 -0.28 -16.72
CA ARG A 177 -13.12 -0.27 -17.01
C ARG A 177 -13.67 -1.65 -17.31
N GLU A 178 -13.00 -2.43 -18.14
CA GLU A 178 -13.39 -3.79 -18.50
C GLU A 178 -13.38 -4.70 -17.28
N ALA A 179 -12.32 -4.69 -16.50
CA ALA A 179 -12.19 -5.46 -15.28
C ALA A 179 -13.30 -5.12 -14.26
N LEU A 180 -13.55 -3.82 -14.05
CA LEU A 180 -14.60 -3.34 -13.16
C LEU A 180 -16.00 -3.82 -13.60
N ARG A 181 -16.29 -3.84 -14.90
CA ARG A 181 -17.60 -4.27 -15.43
C ARG A 181 -17.80 -5.78 -15.46
N THR A 182 -16.71 -6.53 -15.44
CA THR A 182 -16.74 -8.00 -15.57
C THR A 182 -16.70 -8.72 -14.21
N ALA A 183 -16.19 -8.06 -13.16
CA ALA A 183 -16.23 -8.57 -11.81
C ALA A 183 -17.67 -8.63 -11.27
N ASP A 184 -18.00 -9.55 -10.37
CA ASP A 184 -19.33 -9.65 -9.72
C ASP A 184 -19.43 -8.72 -8.50
N ALA A 185 -18.31 -8.39 -7.88
CA ALA A 185 -18.19 -7.39 -6.83
C ALA A 185 -16.84 -6.68 -6.91
N VAL A 186 -16.79 -5.42 -6.49
CA VAL A 186 -15.57 -4.62 -6.47
C VAL A 186 -15.31 -4.09 -5.06
N ILE A 187 -14.09 -4.21 -4.61
CA ILE A 187 -13.60 -3.62 -3.36
C ILE A 187 -12.69 -2.45 -3.70
N THR A 188 -12.78 -1.37 -2.91
CA THR A 188 -11.92 -0.19 -3.02
C THR A 188 -11.38 0.20 -1.66
N VAL A 189 -10.22 0.86 -1.61
CA VAL A 189 -9.55 1.21 -0.34
C VAL A 189 -10.07 2.51 0.28
N SER A 190 -10.75 3.35 -0.48
CA SER A 190 -11.30 4.62 0.03
C SER A 190 -12.53 5.07 -0.75
N GLU A 191 -13.32 5.96 -0.15
CA GLU A 191 -14.46 6.59 -0.82
C GLU A 191 -14.02 7.48 -2.01
N ILE A 192 -12.79 8.01 -1.97
CA ILE A 192 -12.22 8.78 -3.08
C ILE A 192 -11.97 7.85 -4.27
N ASP A 193 -11.33 6.69 -4.03
CA ASP A 193 -11.09 5.70 -5.09
C ASP A 193 -12.41 5.16 -5.64
N ARG A 194 -13.38 4.84 -4.76
CA ARG A 194 -14.72 4.39 -5.17
C ARG A 194 -15.37 5.36 -6.15
N ARG A 195 -15.40 6.66 -5.82
CA ARG A 195 -15.98 7.69 -6.71
C ARG A 195 -15.25 7.79 -8.05
N GLN A 196 -13.93 7.69 -8.04
CA GLN A 196 -13.11 7.76 -9.26
C GLN A 196 -13.33 6.54 -10.16
N LEU A 197 -13.42 5.35 -9.60
CA LEU A 197 -13.66 4.10 -10.33
C LEU A 197 -15.10 4.02 -10.84
N MET A 198 -16.08 4.48 -10.05
CA MET A 198 -17.45 4.61 -10.53
C MET A 198 -17.56 5.56 -11.72
N ALA A 199 -16.91 6.72 -11.66
CA ALA A 199 -16.88 7.67 -12.78
C ALA A 199 -16.17 7.10 -14.03
N LEU A 200 -15.25 6.16 -13.87
CA LEU A 200 -14.54 5.52 -14.97
C LEU A 200 -15.39 4.45 -15.67
N ALA A 201 -16.11 3.63 -14.93
CA ALA A 201 -16.71 2.39 -15.44
C ALA A 201 -18.23 2.37 -15.40
N ASP A 202 -18.84 3.15 -14.49
CA ASP A 202 -20.27 3.07 -14.17
C ASP A 202 -20.72 1.59 -14.02
N PRO A 203 -20.14 0.85 -13.05
CA PRO A 203 -20.39 -0.59 -12.92
C PRO A 203 -21.81 -0.85 -12.38
N ALA A 204 -22.44 -1.91 -12.88
CA ALA A 204 -23.77 -2.32 -12.41
C ALA A 204 -23.72 -3.05 -11.04
N GLN A 205 -22.57 -3.63 -10.69
CA GLN A 205 -22.37 -4.41 -9.47
C GLN A 205 -21.99 -3.54 -8.28
N PRO A 206 -22.18 -4.06 -7.05
CA PRO A 206 -21.80 -3.34 -5.83
C PRO A 206 -20.31 -3.01 -5.78
N MET A 207 -20.00 -1.81 -5.34
CA MET A 207 -18.63 -1.36 -5.07
C MET A 207 -18.54 -0.95 -3.60
N THR A 208 -17.82 -1.75 -2.81
CA THR A 208 -17.73 -1.61 -1.36
C THR A 208 -16.37 -1.04 -0.95
N VAL A 209 -16.37 -0.09 -0.03
CA VAL A 209 -15.12 0.43 0.55
C VAL A 209 -14.68 -0.48 1.67
N ILE A 210 -13.54 -1.14 1.48
CA ILE A 210 -12.80 -1.88 2.50
C ILE A 210 -11.48 -1.17 2.68
N PRO A 211 -11.29 -0.37 3.74
CA PRO A 211 -10.08 0.42 3.92
C PRO A 211 -8.85 -0.45 4.06
N ASN A 212 -7.68 0.16 3.93
CA ASN A 212 -6.44 -0.50 4.28
C ASN A 212 -6.45 -0.91 5.76
N VAL A 213 -5.93 -2.08 6.04
CA VAL A 213 -6.00 -2.74 7.35
C VAL A 213 -4.63 -2.85 7.98
N VAL A 214 -4.62 -2.77 9.29
CA VAL A 214 -3.46 -3.04 10.14
C VAL A 214 -3.87 -3.97 11.27
N ALA A 215 -2.93 -4.66 11.88
CA ALA A 215 -3.14 -5.29 13.18
C ALA A 215 -2.62 -4.32 14.24
N VAL A 216 -3.51 -3.55 14.86
CA VAL A 216 -3.13 -2.49 15.81
C VAL A 216 -2.31 -3.06 16.98
N ALA A 217 -2.63 -4.28 17.42
CA ALA A 217 -1.88 -4.95 18.48
C ALA A 217 -0.41 -5.21 18.11
N ASP A 218 -0.10 -5.43 16.82
CA ASP A 218 1.28 -5.72 16.37
C ASP A 218 2.18 -4.47 16.43
N TYR A 219 1.60 -3.26 16.64
CA TYR A 219 2.33 -2.00 16.79
C TYR A 219 2.46 -1.55 18.24
N HIS A 220 1.91 -2.31 19.20
CA HIS A 220 2.18 -2.10 20.60
C HIS A 220 3.54 -2.72 20.93
N TRP A 221 4.51 -1.89 21.31
CA TRP A 221 5.81 -2.36 21.73
C TRP A 221 5.80 -2.61 23.23
N GLU A 222 6.11 -3.84 23.62
CA GLU A 222 6.22 -4.23 25.02
C GLU A 222 7.71 -4.24 25.43
N GLY A 223 7.99 -3.67 26.58
CA GLY A 223 9.34 -3.57 27.13
C GLY A 223 10.10 -2.31 26.73
N ASP A 224 11.39 -2.28 27.04
CA ASP A 224 12.26 -1.13 26.79
C ASP A 224 12.56 -0.98 25.30
N VAL A 225 12.45 0.24 24.82
CA VAL A 225 12.87 0.57 23.45
C VAL A 225 14.39 0.57 23.40
N PRO A 226 15.02 -0.18 22.46
CA PRO A 226 16.48 -0.16 22.31
C PRO A 226 16.99 1.26 22.00
N ASP A 227 18.16 1.62 22.54
CA ASP A 227 18.73 2.96 22.36
C ASP A 227 18.96 3.30 20.89
N GLU A 228 19.36 2.32 20.08
CA GLU A 228 19.53 2.45 18.63
C GLU A 228 18.24 2.71 17.86
N ALA A 229 17.06 2.56 18.51
CA ALA A 229 15.75 2.85 17.93
C ALA A 229 15.11 4.13 18.50
N ARG A 230 15.81 4.86 19.41
CA ARG A 230 15.34 6.12 19.98
C ARG A 230 15.79 7.31 19.15
N PHE A 231 14.84 8.04 18.58
CA PHE A 231 15.09 9.23 17.78
C PHE A 231 14.05 10.30 18.05
N ASP A 232 14.48 11.57 17.98
CA ASP A 232 13.50 12.69 18.04
C ASP A 232 12.52 12.64 16.88
N LEU A 233 13.01 12.32 15.67
CA LEU A 233 12.20 12.22 14.45
C LEU A 233 12.37 10.86 13.80
N VAL A 234 11.25 10.29 13.31
CA VAL A 234 11.26 9.03 12.56
C VAL A 234 10.43 9.17 11.29
N PHE A 235 10.94 8.64 10.19
CA PHE A 235 10.23 8.41 8.94
C PHE A 235 10.45 6.96 8.50
N THR A 236 9.39 6.25 8.13
CA THR A 236 9.49 4.85 7.67
C THR A 236 9.09 4.70 6.21
N GLY A 237 9.71 3.72 5.51
CA GLY A 237 9.24 3.33 4.18
C GLY A 237 10.30 2.71 3.30
N LYS A 238 9.89 2.30 2.10
CA LYS A 238 10.79 1.81 1.06
C LYS A 238 11.50 2.98 0.41
N MET A 239 12.84 3.04 0.52
CA MET A 239 13.64 4.22 0.15
C MET A 239 14.04 4.27 -1.33
N ASP A 240 13.58 3.32 -2.16
CA ASP A 240 13.61 3.38 -3.62
C ASP A 240 12.26 3.85 -4.21
N TYR A 241 11.24 4.08 -3.38
CA TYR A 241 9.93 4.56 -3.82
C TYR A 241 9.92 6.08 -3.95
N ARG A 242 9.59 6.57 -5.15
CA ARG A 242 9.70 7.99 -5.53
C ARG A 242 9.05 8.99 -4.55
N PRO A 243 7.82 8.77 -4.03
CA PRO A 243 7.23 9.66 -3.03
C PRO A 243 8.05 9.78 -1.75
N ASN A 244 8.64 8.68 -1.28
CA ASN A 244 9.48 8.68 -0.09
C ASN A 244 10.78 9.43 -0.34
N ILE A 245 11.43 9.18 -1.49
CA ILE A 245 12.66 9.91 -1.88
C ILE A 245 12.39 11.42 -1.94
N ASP A 246 11.28 11.84 -2.58
CA ASP A 246 10.92 13.27 -2.70
C ASP A 246 10.66 13.90 -1.32
N GLY A 247 9.89 13.22 -0.47
CA GLY A 247 9.55 13.71 0.87
C GLY A 247 10.79 13.82 1.77
N VAL A 248 11.64 12.79 1.79
CA VAL A 248 12.89 12.80 2.56
C VAL A 248 13.83 13.92 2.11
N LEU A 249 14.01 14.10 0.79
CA LEU A 249 14.86 15.16 0.26
C LEU A 249 14.30 16.56 0.53
N TRP A 250 12.98 16.71 0.46
CA TRP A 250 12.35 17.99 0.82
C TRP A 250 12.52 18.30 2.30
N PHE A 251 12.29 17.33 3.17
CA PHE A 251 12.48 17.50 4.60
C PHE A 251 13.95 17.84 4.92
N ALA A 252 14.89 17.10 4.36
CA ALA A 252 16.31 17.31 4.55
C ALA A 252 16.80 18.69 4.07
N GLY A 253 16.30 19.15 2.90
CA GLY A 253 16.77 20.41 2.29
C GLY A 253 16.10 21.65 2.84
N GLU A 254 14.83 21.60 3.21
CA GLU A 254 14.05 22.79 3.54
C GLU A 254 13.57 22.83 4.99
N ILE A 255 13.30 21.69 5.64
CA ILE A 255 12.72 21.63 7.00
C ILE A 255 13.81 21.34 8.04
N TRP A 256 14.65 20.37 7.79
CA TRP A 256 15.71 19.95 8.71
C TRP A 256 16.64 21.07 9.16
N PRO A 257 17.11 21.98 8.28
CA PRO A 257 17.91 23.12 8.69
C PRO A 257 17.20 24.05 9.69
N LEU A 258 15.88 24.21 9.56
CA LEU A 258 15.06 25.03 10.47
C LEU A 258 14.98 24.36 11.85
N VAL A 259 14.73 23.06 11.89
CA VAL A 259 14.68 22.27 13.12
C VAL A 259 16.05 22.29 13.81
N ARG A 260 17.12 22.03 13.10
CA ARG A 260 18.51 22.00 13.64
C ARG A 260 19.00 23.35 14.15
N ARG A 261 18.56 24.43 13.52
CA ARG A 261 18.88 25.79 14.00
C ARG A 261 18.26 26.05 15.37
N ALA A 262 17.02 25.62 15.58
CA ALA A 262 16.31 25.81 16.86
C ALA A 262 16.75 24.79 17.91
N ARG A 263 17.04 23.55 17.50
CA ARG A 263 17.36 22.42 18.39
C ARG A 263 18.54 21.59 17.81
N PRO A 264 19.80 22.03 18.04
CA PRO A 264 20.99 21.46 17.41
C PRO A 264 21.23 19.97 17.71
N ALA A 265 20.76 19.44 18.83
CA ALA A 265 20.93 18.04 19.22
C ALA A 265 19.88 17.09 18.63
N THR A 266 18.88 17.60 17.88
CA THR A 266 17.81 16.77 17.28
C THR A 266 18.39 15.65 16.41
N THR A 267 17.80 14.45 16.57
CA THR A 267 18.13 13.25 15.79
C THR A 267 16.98 12.83 14.89
N TRP A 268 17.32 12.27 13.73
CA TRP A 268 16.32 11.82 12.75
C TRP A 268 16.70 10.47 12.14
N ALA A 269 15.82 9.47 12.28
CA ALA A 269 15.95 8.18 11.62
C ALA A 269 15.10 8.10 10.35
N ILE A 270 15.75 7.72 9.24
CA ILE A 270 15.13 7.36 7.97
C ILE A 270 15.17 5.83 7.89
N VAL A 271 14.05 5.20 8.29
CA VAL A 271 13.97 3.75 8.49
C VAL A 271 13.43 3.07 7.25
N GLY A 272 14.24 2.25 6.58
CA GLY A 272 13.73 1.45 5.46
C GLY A 272 14.77 0.98 4.45
N GLN A 273 14.36 -0.07 3.74
CA GLN A 273 15.23 -0.77 2.80
C GLN A 273 15.48 -0.01 1.49
N ARG A 274 16.55 -0.42 0.78
CA ARG A 274 16.93 0.02 -0.57
C ARG A 274 17.06 1.54 -0.68
N PRO A 275 17.92 2.18 0.11
CA PRO A 275 18.12 3.62 0.01
C PRO A 275 18.60 3.99 -1.40
N HIS A 276 17.87 4.89 -2.05
CA HIS A 276 18.22 5.40 -3.37
C HIS A 276 19.53 6.21 -3.30
N ALA A 277 20.34 6.18 -4.36
CA ALA A 277 21.64 6.86 -4.40
C ALA A 277 21.57 8.36 -3.99
N ARG A 278 20.47 9.06 -4.30
CA ARG A 278 20.23 10.45 -3.91
C ARG A 278 20.08 10.69 -2.40
N LEU A 279 19.81 9.63 -1.63
CA LEU A 279 19.65 9.72 -0.17
C LEU A 279 20.95 9.39 0.57
N MET A 280 21.91 8.75 -0.10
CA MET A 280 23.12 8.23 0.55
C MET A 280 23.95 9.33 1.24
N SER A 281 24.01 10.52 0.68
CA SER A 281 24.71 11.66 1.27
C SER A 281 24.11 12.12 2.60
N LEU A 282 22.82 11.87 2.85
CA LEU A 282 22.17 12.26 4.10
C LEU A 282 22.72 11.48 5.31
N GLY A 283 23.22 10.27 5.09
CA GLY A 283 23.84 9.49 6.17
C GLY A 283 25.16 10.11 6.72
N ASN A 284 25.73 11.08 6.01
CA ASN A 284 26.90 11.84 6.48
C ASN A 284 26.51 13.15 7.20
N GLU A 285 25.23 13.51 7.18
CA GLU A 285 24.75 14.73 7.86
C GLU A 285 24.60 14.47 9.37
N PRO A 286 25.15 15.35 10.23
CA PRO A 286 25.03 15.20 11.67
C PRO A 286 23.57 15.11 12.14
N GLY A 287 23.27 14.09 12.93
CA GLY A 287 21.94 13.84 13.48
C GLY A 287 20.99 13.08 12.56
N ILE A 288 21.40 12.70 11.34
CA ILE A 288 20.60 11.87 10.44
C ILE A 288 21.14 10.45 10.40
N THR A 289 20.26 9.46 10.55
CA THR A 289 20.58 8.05 10.45
C THR A 289 19.76 7.40 9.33
N LEU A 290 20.45 6.81 8.34
CA LEU A 290 19.85 5.94 7.33
C LEU A 290 20.02 4.49 7.80
N THR A 291 18.94 3.85 8.30
CA THR A 291 19.06 2.50 8.89
C THR A 291 19.23 1.40 7.85
N GLY A 292 18.81 1.63 6.60
CA GLY A 292 18.64 0.52 5.66
C GLY A 292 17.48 -0.39 6.08
N ARG A 293 17.56 -1.67 5.68
CA ARG A 293 16.56 -2.68 6.07
C ARG A 293 16.72 -3.01 7.55
N VAL A 294 15.61 -2.89 8.30
CA VAL A 294 15.50 -3.35 9.70
C VAL A 294 14.65 -4.62 9.77
N ALA A 295 14.83 -5.41 10.82
CA ALA A 295 14.02 -6.61 11.05
C ALA A 295 12.56 -6.25 11.37
N GLN A 296 12.38 -5.23 12.21
CA GLN A 296 11.09 -4.72 12.66
C GLN A 296 11.11 -3.20 12.69
N VAL A 297 10.01 -2.55 12.32
CA VAL A 297 9.85 -1.09 12.39
C VAL A 297 9.27 -0.62 13.74
N GLN A 298 8.64 -1.52 14.46
CA GLN A 298 7.93 -1.23 15.70
C GLN A 298 8.82 -0.57 16.78
N PRO A 299 10.06 -1.02 17.04
CA PRO A 299 10.94 -0.37 18.01
C PRO A 299 11.20 1.11 17.65
N TYR A 300 11.41 1.40 16.36
CA TYR A 300 11.63 2.78 15.88
C TYR A 300 10.39 3.65 16.01
N LEU A 301 9.20 3.07 15.79
CA LEU A 301 7.94 3.80 16.00
C LEU A 301 7.71 4.07 17.49
N ALA A 302 7.96 3.08 18.36
CA ALA A 302 7.86 3.23 19.80
C ALA A 302 8.88 4.23 20.37
N GLY A 303 10.09 4.29 19.79
CA GLY A 303 11.16 5.21 20.16
C GLY A 303 11.09 6.59 19.50
N ALA A 304 10.09 6.83 18.67
CA ALA A 304 9.94 8.11 17.97
C ALA A 304 9.44 9.21 18.90
N GLY A 305 10.15 10.31 18.99
CA GLY A 305 9.62 11.54 19.57
C GLY A 305 8.45 12.06 18.72
N VAL A 306 8.66 12.25 17.43
CA VAL A 306 7.63 12.65 16.45
C VAL A 306 7.80 11.82 15.19
N TYR A 307 6.71 11.25 14.69
CA TYR A 307 6.69 10.64 13.37
C TYR A 307 6.42 11.69 12.30
N ILE A 308 7.26 11.79 11.29
CA ILE A 308 7.11 12.78 10.22
C ILE A 308 6.67 12.12 8.93
N LEU A 309 5.70 12.73 8.22
CA LEU A 309 5.21 12.25 6.93
C LEU A 309 5.21 13.37 5.89
N PRO A 310 6.38 13.80 5.39
CA PRO A 310 6.54 14.96 4.53
C PRO A 310 6.29 14.63 3.04
N LEU A 311 5.20 13.95 2.70
CA LEU A 311 4.91 13.53 1.34
C LEU A 311 4.27 14.66 0.53
N ARG A 312 4.85 14.99 -0.62
CA ARG A 312 4.35 16.01 -1.57
C ARG A 312 3.83 15.42 -2.87
N ILE A 313 4.00 14.12 -3.05
CA ILE A 313 3.57 13.38 -4.24
C ILE A 313 3.06 12.00 -3.83
N GLY A 314 2.11 11.50 -4.59
CA GLY A 314 1.51 10.21 -4.39
C GLY A 314 -0.02 10.26 -4.47
N SER A 315 -0.67 9.11 -4.30
CA SER A 315 -2.12 8.95 -4.20
C SER A 315 -2.44 7.70 -3.37
N GLY A 316 -3.70 7.47 -3.10
CA GLY A 316 -4.17 6.38 -2.26
C GLY A 316 -3.89 6.64 -0.76
N THR A 317 -4.37 5.75 0.09
CA THR A 317 -4.18 5.81 1.54
C THR A 317 -2.77 5.39 1.94
N ARG A 318 -2.21 6.06 2.95
CA ARG A 318 -0.83 5.84 3.41
C ARG A 318 -0.82 4.88 4.59
N LEU A 319 -0.60 3.58 4.34
CA LEU A 319 -0.51 2.58 5.40
C LEU A 319 0.45 3.00 6.52
N LYS A 320 1.63 3.54 6.19
CA LYS A 320 2.60 4.02 7.15
C LYS A 320 2.08 5.10 8.13
N LEU A 321 1.05 5.87 7.72
CA LEU A 321 0.37 6.80 8.61
C LEU A 321 -0.43 6.04 9.66
N ILE A 322 -1.23 5.05 9.24
CA ILE A 322 -2.00 4.23 10.18
C ILE A 322 -1.10 3.37 11.04
N GLU A 323 0.02 2.85 10.50
CA GLU A 323 1.03 2.11 11.27
C GLU A 323 1.63 2.96 12.38
N SER A 324 2.06 4.19 12.07
CA SER A 324 2.61 5.13 13.06
C SER A 324 1.55 5.55 14.09
N MET A 325 0.31 5.76 13.67
CA MET A 325 -0.80 6.06 14.56
C MET A 325 -1.15 4.87 15.47
N ALA A 326 -1.14 3.64 14.95
CA ALA A 326 -1.34 2.41 15.72
C ALA A 326 -0.25 2.22 16.79
N ALA A 327 0.99 2.62 16.49
CA ALA A 327 2.08 2.65 17.47
C ALA A 327 1.90 3.77 18.53
N GLY A 328 0.97 4.70 18.34
CA GLY A 328 0.75 5.84 19.24
C GLY A 328 1.73 6.99 19.03
N CYS A 329 2.33 7.09 17.84
CA CYS A 329 3.19 8.21 17.51
C CYS A 329 2.39 9.52 17.40
N ALA A 330 2.96 10.61 17.91
CA ALA A 330 2.54 11.95 17.51
C ALA A 330 3.00 12.20 16.07
N VAL A 331 2.06 12.53 15.18
CA VAL A 331 2.34 12.62 13.75
C VAL A 331 2.28 14.07 13.26
N VAL A 332 3.31 14.49 12.52
CA VAL A 332 3.28 15.69 11.67
C VAL A 332 3.30 15.24 10.21
N SER A 333 2.31 15.66 9.43
CA SER A 333 2.14 15.26 8.04
C SER A 333 1.84 16.46 7.15
N THR A 334 2.14 16.34 5.86
CA THR A 334 1.49 17.20 4.86
C THR A 334 0.03 16.79 4.69
N THR A 335 -0.81 17.69 4.20
CA THR A 335 -2.21 17.37 3.83
C THR A 335 -2.26 16.22 2.83
N LEU A 336 -1.34 16.17 1.86
CA LEU A 336 -1.24 15.06 0.91
C LEU A 336 -0.78 13.76 1.60
N GLY A 337 0.09 13.82 2.60
CA GLY A 337 0.53 12.67 3.37
C GLY A 337 -0.62 12.00 4.13
N ALA A 338 -1.61 12.78 4.56
CA ALA A 338 -2.80 12.34 5.28
C ALA A 338 -4.01 12.05 4.37
N GLU A 339 -3.87 12.22 3.04
CA GLU A 339 -4.97 12.02 2.08
C GLU A 339 -5.58 10.62 2.20
N GLY A 340 -6.91 10.55 2.15
CA GLY A 340 -7.67 9.29 2.17
C GLY A 340 -8.15 8.87 3.56
N PHE A 341 -7.78 9.63 4.61
CA PHE A 341 -8.26 9.43 5.98
C PHE A 341 -9.06 10.65 6.45
N ALA A 342 -10.14 10.41 7.20
CA ALA A 342 -10.97 11.48 7.78
C ALA A 342 -10.34 11.97 9.10
N LEU A 343 -9.18 12.62 9.00
CA LEU A 343 -8.40 13.14 10.12
C LEU A 343 -8.69 14.62 10.36
N GLU A 344 -8.70 15.02 11.62
CA GLU A 344 -8.84 16.39 12.06
C GLU A 344 -7.49 16.98 12.48
N ASN A 345 -7.10 18.08 11.85
CA ASN A 345 -5.85 18.78 12.17
C ASN A 345 -5.84 19.26 13.63
N GLY A 346 -4.78 18.97 14.36
CA GLY A 346 -4.62 19.32 15.78
C GLY A 346 -5.23 18.29 16.73
N ARG A 347 -5.97 17.31 16.24
CA ARG A 347 -6.62 16.28 17.06
C ARG A 347 -5.93 14.93 16.95
N GLU A 348 -5.86 14.31 15.79
CA GLU A 348 -5.18 13.03 15.55
C GLU A 348 -3.83 13.18 14.84
N VAL A 349 -3.62 14.32 14.17
CA VAL A 349 -2.44 14.64 13.37
C VAL A 349 -2.22 16.14 13.35
N ILE A 350 -0.98 16.60 13.20
CA ILE A 350 -0.71 17.98 12.83
C ILE A 350 -0.45 18.05 11.33
N LEU A 351 -1.21 18.87 10.61
CA LEU A 351 -1.06 19.09 9.18
C LEU A 351 -0.27 20.36 8.90
N ALA A 352 0.79 20.24 8.09
CA ALA A 352 1.66 21.35 7.71
C ALA A 352 2.21 21.16 6.30
N ASP A 353 1.96 22.10 5.39
CA ASP A 353 2.31 22.00 3.97
C ASP A 353 3.49 22.91 3.58
N THR A 354 3.94 23.82 4.45
CA THR A 354 5.13 24.65 4.21
C THR A 354 6.29 24.23 5.10
N PRO A 355 7.55 24.47 4.70
CA PRO A 355 8.71 24.13 5.52
C PRO A 355 8.66 24.77 6.93
N GLU A 356 8.27 26.03 7.02
CA GLU A 356 8.21 26.78 8.27
C GLU A 356 7.14 26.22 9.22
N ALA A 357 5.93 25.96 8.69
CA ALA A 357 4.83 25.39 9.46
C ALA A 357 5.17 23.98 9.92
N PHE A 358 5.82 23.17 9.06
CA PHE A 358 6.22 21.81 9.40
C PHE A 358 7.30 21.80 10.49
N ALA A 359 8.33 22.64 10.37
CA ALA A 359 9.37 22.78 11.38
C ALA A 359 8.78 23.26 12.73
N ALA A 360 7.90 24.26 12.71
CA ALA A 360 7.24 24.77 13.90
C ALA A 360 6.38 23.69 14.59
N ALA A 361 5.63 22.89 13.83
CA ALA A 361 4.83 21.79 14.35
C ALA A 361 5.70 20.70 15.02
N VAL A 362 6.80 20.33 14.37
CA VAL A 362 7.79 19.37 14.91
C VAL A 362 8.38 19.88 16.22
N LEU A 363 8.89 21.12 16.25
CA LEU A 363 9.50 21.72 17.44
C LEU A 363 8.50 21.81 18.59
N ALA A 364 7.28 22.26 18.32
CA ALA A 364 6.23 22.38 19.34
C ALA A 364 5.89 21.02 19.99
N LEU A 365 5.95 19.92 19.24
CA LEU A 365 5.74 18.58 19.78
C LEU A 365 6.98 18.05 20.52
N LEU A 366 8.19 18.39 20.07
CA LEU A 366 9.42 17.97 20.77
C LEU A 366 9.56 18.69 22.12
N ASP A 367 9.09 19.93 22.23
CA ASP A 367 9.18 20.75 23.43
C ASP A 367 8.02 20.50 24.44
N ASP A 368 6.94 19.85 23.99
CA ASP A 368 5.76 19.55 24.84
C ASP A 368 5.46 18.04 24.86
N PRO A 369 6.08 17.28 25.79
CA PRO A 369 5.83 15.84 25.93
C PRO A 369 4.37 15.46 26.25
N ALA A 370 3.66 16.32 26.99
CA ALA A 370 2.25 16.05 27.35
C ALA A 370 1.34 16.16 26.12
N ARG A 371 1.53 17.21 25.31
CA ARG A 371 0.82 17.38 24.04
C ARG A 371 1.14 16.25 23.06
N ARG A 372 2.40 15.84 23.00
CA ARG A 372 2.85 14.72 22.17
C ARG A 372 2.16 13.42 22.54
N LEU A 373 2.12 13.09 23.84
CA LEU A 373 1.42 11.90 24.33
C LEU A 373 -0.08 11.96 24.01
N ALA A 374 -0.75 13.05 24.32
CA ALA A 374 -2.18 13.22 24.05
C ALA A 374 -2.54 13.14 22.57
N LEU A 375 -1.67 13.63 21.66
CA LEU A 375 -1.84 13.48 20.21
C LEU A 375 -1.68 12.03 19.80
N GLY A 376 -0.67 11.31 20.32
CA GLY A 376 -0.41 9.91 20.05
C GLY A 376 -1.55 8.98 20.53
N GLU A 377 -2.12 9.25 21.70
CA GLU A 377 -3.29 8.50 22.20
C GLU A 377 -4.50 8.64 21.28
N ARG A 378 -4.81 9.87 20.83
CA ARG A 378 -5.89 10.10 19.87
C ARG A 378 -5.61 9.48 18.51
N ALA A 379 -4.36 9.54 18.05
CA ALA A 379 -3.92 8.87 16.83
C ALA A 379 -4.14 7.36 16.92
N ARG A 380 -3.76 6.71 18.04
CA ARG A 380 -3.98 5.28 18.27
C ARG A 380 -5.47 4.93 18.30
N ALA A 381 -6.28 5.74 18.98
CA ALA A 381 -7.74 5.56 19.00
C ALA A 381 -8.37 5.66 17.61
N PHE A 382 -7.86 6.58 16.78
CA PHE A 382 -8.27 6.68 15.38
C PHE A 382 -7.84 5.44 14.57
N ALA A 383 -6.60 4.97 14.73
CA ALA A 383 -6.10 3.80 14.00
C ALA A 383 -6.87 2.51 14.31
N ALA A 384 -7.50 2.41 15.51
CA ALA A 384 -8.27 1.24 15.92
C ALA A 384 -9.45 0.92 14.98
N GLN A 385 -9.99 1.89 14.24
CA GLN A 385 -11.06 1.65 13.26
C GLN A 385 -10.57 0.92 12.00
N TYR A 386 -9.24 0.89 11.78
CA TYR A 386 -8.57 0.20 10.68
C TYR A 386 -8.00 -1.17 11.10
N ASP A 387 -8.29 -1.63 12.32
CA ASP A 387 -7.90 -2.97 12.76
C ASP A 387 -8.64 -4.03 11.93
N TRP A 388 -7.91 -5.08 11.53
CA TRP A 388 -8.47 -6.16 10.70
C TRP A 388 -9.71 -6.81 11.32
N ARG A 389 -9.82 -6.84 12.66
CA ARG A 389 -10.99 -7.38 13.36
C ARG A 389 -12.25 -6.53 13.18
N ARG A 390 -12.09 -5.22 12.93
CA ARG A 390 -13.20 -4.31 12.63
C ARG A 390 -13.53 -4.26 11.15
N VAL A 391 -12.51 -4.42 10.30
CA VAL A 391 -12.67 -4.38 8.84
C VAL A 391 -13.14 -5.74 8.31
N GLY A 392 -12.77 -6.86 8.94
CA GLY A 392 -13.17 -8.21 8.54
C GLY A 392 -14.67 -8.37 8.32
N PRO A 393 -15.56 -7.95 9.23
CA PRO A 393 -17.00 -8.01 9.02
C PRO A 393 -17.53 -7.26 7.79
N LEU A 394 -16.85 -6.18 7.34
CA LEU A 394 -17.20 -5.49 6.10
C LEU A 394 -16.88 -6.36 4.89
N LEU A 395 -15.74 -7.07 4.94
CA LEU A 395 -15.34 -8.02 3.90
C LEU A 395 -16.29 -9.22 3.87
N ASP A 396 -16.68 -9.77 5.03
CA ASP A 396 -17.69 -10.81 5.14
C ASP A 396 -19.02 -10.39 4.50
N GLY A 397 -19.46 -9.14 4.71
CA GLY A 397 -20.66 -8.59 4.09
C GLY A 397 -20.63 -8.57 2.56
N VAL A 398 -19.45 -8.38 1.95
CA VAL A 398 -19.30 -8.50 0.48
C VAL A 398 -19.62 -9.93 0.02
N TYR A 399 -19.08 -10.92 0.72
CA TYR A 399 -19.30 -12.33 0.38
C TYR A 399 -20.72 -12.79 0.69
N ASP A 400 -21.30 -12.36 1.81
CA ASP A 400 -22.69 -12.67 2.15
C ASP A 400 -23.66 -12.15 1.07
N GLY A 401 -23.49 -10.89 0.63
CA GLY A 401 -24.27 -10.31 -0.46
C GLY A 401 -24.05 -11.00 -1.81
N LEU A 402 -22.80 -11.36 -2.13
CA LEU A 402 -22.43 -12.00 -3.39
C LEU A 402 -22.97 -13.43 -3.51
N LEU A 403 -23.08 -14.15 -2.41
CA LEU A 403 -23.45 -15.57 -2.36
C LEU A 403 -24.92 -15.79 -1.94
N ALA A 404 -25.62 -14.77 -1.45
CA ALA A 404 -27.04 -14.85 -1.06
C ALA A 404 -28.01 -15.14 -2.23
N GLY A 405 -27.56 -14.99 -3.47
CA GLY A 405 -28.37 -15.21 -4.69
C GLY A 405 -28.14 -16.58 -5.34
N ARG A 406 -27.60 -17.57 -4.60
CA ARG A 406 -27.46 -18.98 -5.07
C ARG A 406 -28.65 -19.84 -4.68
#